data_9c1d84fee4db51017e6e2ff93f5d5f49
#
_entry.id   9c1d84fee4db51017e6e2ff93f5d5f49
#
_cell.length_a   1.000
_cell.length_b   1.000
_cell.length_c   1.000
_cell.angle_alpha   90.00
_cell.angle_beta   90.00
_cell.angle_gamma   90.00
#
_symmetry.space_group_name_H-M   'P 1'
#
loop_
_entity.id
_entity.type
_entity.pdbx_description
1 polymer ?
#
loop_
_entity_poly.entity_id
_entity_poly.type
_entity_poly.pdbx_seq_one_letter_code
_entity_poly.pdbx_strand_id
1 'polypeptide(L)'
;MKLLQVKNLYKKYNPKADFAIKDISIEGKKGEIVGLLGHNGAGKSTTIKCIVGMHPYEQGEIAICGFDLAQKPIDAKSNFGYVSDEFTLFEQMTGFEYINFMADIYGVSQKDREKRIESFEKIFLLGKAMHAQISSYSHGMKQKISIMGALIHNPKVFILDEPLTGLDPYITNQLKQFFIDHSKKGNLVLFSSHNLDVVEKICDRAYIVDHGSIIEEINLETFRNQKKNLEEHFLSITNKVSQE
;
A
#
# COMPACT_ATOMS: atom_id res chain seq x y z
N MET A 1 -1.02 -1.53 -19.41
CA MET A 1 -0.33 -2.75 -18.92
C MET A 1 -0.68 -2.90 -17.45
N LYS A 2 -1.15 -4.08 -17.03
CA LYS A 2 -1.46 -4.38 -15.62
C LYS A 2 -0.16 -4.66 -14.86
N LEU A 3 0.03 -4.01 -13.72
CA LEU A 3 1.16 -4.23 -12.81
C LEU A 3 0.77 -5.09 -11.62
N LEU A 4 -0.51 -5.07 -11.23
CA LEU A 4 -1.09 -5.94 -10.22
C LEU A 4 -2.35 -6.59 -10.78
N GLN A 5 -2.51 -7.87 -10.52
CA GLN A 5 -3.72 -8.62 -10.84
C GLN A 5 -4.01 -9.61 -9.72
N VAL A 6 -5.17 -9.46 -9.12
CA VAL A 6 -5.73 -10.37 -8.11
C VAL A 6 -7.05 -10.88 -8.67
N LYS A 7 -7.28 -12.20 -8.63
CA LYS A 7 -8.49 -12.83 -9.15
C LYS A 7 -9.07 -13.80 -8.14
N ASN A 8 -10.34 -13.63 -7.85
CA ASN A 8 -11.17 -14.52 -7.04
C ASN A 8 -10.46 -14.96 -5.75
N LEU A 9 -9.92 -14.01 -5.00
CA LEU A 9 -9.15 -14.27 -3.79
C LEU A 9 -10.07 -14.59 -2.61
N TYR A 10 -9.79 -15.72 -1.95
CA TYR A 10 -10.50 -16.16 -0.74
C TYR A 10 -9.52 -16.44 0.39
N LYS A 11 -9.84 -15.96 1.60
CA LYS A 11 -9.01 -16.19 2.78
C LYS A 11 -9.84 -16.53 4.02
N LYS A 12 -9.42 -17.57 4.73
CA LYS A 12 -9.86 -17.91 6.10
C LYS A 12 -8.67 -17.87 7.06
N TYR A 13 -8.90 -17.46 8.29
CA TYR A 13 -7.91 -17.58 9.37
C TYR A 13 -7.99 -18.93 10.09
N ASN A 14 -9.17 -19.54 10.07
CA ASN A 14 -9.42 -20.86 10.63
C ASN A 14 -10.32 -21.64 9.65
N PRO A 15 -10.03 -22.93 9.36
CA PRO A 15 -10.85 -23.75 8.47
C PRO A 15 -12.35 -23.81 8.83
N LYS A 16 -12.69 -23.66 10.13
CA LYS A 16 -14.06 -23.65 10.62
C LYS A 16 -14.70 -22.26 10.69
N ALA A 17 -13.94 -21.21 10.47
CA ALA A 17 -14.44 -19.83 10.49
C ALA A 17 -14.99 -19.43 9.12
N ASP A 18 -15.76 -18.35 9.11
CA ASP A 18 -16.17 -17.67 7.89
C ASP A 18 -14.96 -17.09 7.14
N PHE A 19 -15.15 -16.83 5.87
CA PHE A 19 -14.14 -16.17 5.06
C PHE A 19 -13.92 -14.74 5.54
N ALA A 20 -12.66 -14.39 5.82
CA ALA A 20 -12.24 -13.02 6.06
C ALA A 20 -12.16 -12.22 4.76
N ILE A 21 -11.95 -12.92 3.62
CA ILE A 21 -12.01 -12.37 2.26
C ILE A 21 -12.80 -13.35 1.39
N LYS A 22 -13.71 -12.81 0.58
CA LYS A 22 -14.59 -13.57 -0.32
C LYS A 22 -14.55 -12.95 -1.71
N ASP A 23 -14.06 -13.71 -2.69
CA ASP A 23 -14.09 -13.35 -4.12
C ASP A 23 -13.51 -11.96 -4.45
N ILE A 24 -12.41 -11.59 -3.79
CA ILE A 24 -11.77 -10.31 -4.06
C ILE A 24 -11.00 -10.37 -5.38
N SER A 25 -11.36 -9.48 -6.31
CA SER A 25 -10.65 -9.28 -7.58
C SER A 25 -10.24 -7.82 -7.73
N ILE A 26 -8.94 -7.57 -7.89
CA ILE A 26 -8.34 -6.23 -7.95
C ILE A 26 -7.38 -6.16 -9.12
N GLU A 27 -7.40 -5.06 -9.84
CA GLU A 27 -6.44 -4.75 -10.87
C GLU A 27 -5.78 -3.40 -10.62
N GLY A 28 -4.47 -3.32 -10.85
CA GLY A 28 -3.72 -2.06 -10.84
C GLY A 28 -2.93 -1.90 -12.13
N LYS A 29 -3.04 -0.75 -12.77
CA LYS A 29 -2.40 -0.45 -14.04
C LYS A 29 -1.17 0.43 -13.86
N LYS A 30 -0.33 0.45 -14.88
CA LYS A 30 0.80 1.37 -14.95
C LYS A 30 0.32 2.82 -14.89
N GLY A 31 0.91 3.61 -13.99
CA GLY A 31 0.61 5.02 -13.82
C GLY A 31 -0.64 5.30 -12.99
N GLU A 32 -1.14 4.33 -12.23
CA GLU A 32 -2.40 4.42 -11.50
C GLU A 32 -2.16 4.49 -9.98
N ILE A 33 -3.02 5.22 -9.29
CA ILE A 33 -3.15 5.20 -7.83
C ILE A 33 -4.50 4.55 -7.51
N VAL A 34 -4.46 3.41 -6.82
CA VAL A 34 -5.64 2.61 -6.47
C VAL A 34 -5.84 2.60 -4.96
N GLY A 35 -7.03 2.94 -4.50
CA GLY A 35 -7.43 2.87 -3.10
C GLY A 35 -8.23 1.61 -2.77
N LEU A 36 -7.94 0.98 -1.62
CA LEU A 36 -8.84 0.04 -0.96
C LEU A 36 -9.55 0.77 0.17
N LEU A 37 -10.83 1.07 -0.02
CA LEU A 37 -11.63 1.86 0.90
C LEU A 37 -12.59 0.96 1.68
N GLY A 38 -12.77 1.22 2.97
CA GLY A 38 -13.69 0.46 3.82
C GLY A 38 -13.47 0.75 5.30
N HIS A 39 -14.42 0.38 6.13
CA HIS A 39 -14.30 0.51 7.59
C HIS A 39 -13.21 -0.42 8.18
N ASN A 40 -12.89 -0.23 9.47
CA ASN A 40 -11.97 -1.13 10.17
C ASN A 40 -12.61 -2.52 10.27
N GLY A 41 -11.83 -3.57 9.94
CA GLY A 41 -12.33 -4.94 9.88
C GLY A 41 -12.99 -5.33 8.55
N ALA A 42 -13.12 -4.44 7.57
CA ALA A 42 -13.73 -4.76 6.26
C ALA A 42 -12.95 -5.80 5.43
N GLY A 43 -11.68 -6.10 5.78
CA GLY A 43 -10.85 -7.06 5.05
C GLY A 43 -9.69 -6.43 4.26
N LYS A 44 -9.50 -5.10 4.30
CA LYS A 44 -8.46 -4.37 3.56
C LYS A 44 -7.04 -4.89 3.85
N SER A 45 -6.63 -4.86 5.13
CA SER A 45 -5.30 -5.33 5.56
C SER A 45 -5.08 -6.81 5.28
N THR A 46 -6.11 -7.64 5.44
CA THR A 46 -6.05 -9.07 5.11
C THR A 46 -5.81 -9.26 3.60
N THR A 47 -6.50 -8.49 2.76
CA THR A 47 -6.31 -8.50 1.31
C THR A 47 -4.87 -8.11 0.94
N ILE A 48 -4.36 -7.00 1.50
CA ILE A 48 -2.99 -6.55 1.28
C ILE A 48 -1.98 -7.62 1.74
N LYS A 49 -2.14 -8.19 2.94
CA LYS A 49 -1.25 -9.23 3.48
C LYS A 49 -1.23 -10.50 2.61
N CYS A 50 -2.33 -10.85 1.95
CA CYS A 50 -2.34 -11.90 0.92
C CYS A 50 -1.60 -11.47 -0.35
N ILE A 51 -1.83 -10.25 -0.85
CA ILE A 51 -1.19 -9.73 -2.07
C ILE A 51 0.34 -9.71 -1.93
N VAL A 52 0.86 -9.34 -0.77
CA VAL A 52 2.32 -9.32 -0.52
C VAL A 52 2.90 -10.67 -0.11
N GLY A 53 2.05 -11.72 -0.01
CA GLY A 53 2.48 -13.08 0.34
C GLY A 53 2.90 -13.24 1.78
N MET A 54 2.35 -12.44 2.71
CA MET A 54 2.50 -12.61 4.16
C MET A 54 1.48 -13.60 4.72
N HIS A 55 0.30 -13.66 4.12
CA HIS A 55 -0.73 -14.64 4.47
C HIS A 55 -0.98 -15.61 3.31
N PRO A 56 -1.06 -16.91 3.58
CA PRO A 56 -1.57 -17.88 2.62
C PRO A 56 -3.06 -17.61 2.37
N TYR A 57 -3.54 -17.99 1.21
CA TYR A 57 -4.95 -17.88 0.82
C TYR A 57 -5.47 -19.22 0.31
N GLU A 58 -6.78 -19.44 0.38
CA GLU A 58 -7.40 -20.72 0.05
C GLU A 58 -7.66 -20.87 -1.45
N GLN A 59 -8.02 -19.77 -2.11
CA GLN A 59 -8.32 -19.75 -3.56
C GLN A 59 -7.93 -18.41 -4.17
N GLY A 60 -7.71 -18.41 -5.48
CA GLY A 60 -7.44 -17.23 -6.27
C GLY A 60 -6.05 -17.21 -6.89
N GLU A 61 -5.77 -16.18 -7.65
CA GLU A 61 -4.50 -15.94 -8.32
C GLU A 61 -4.01 -14.52 -8.02
N ILE A 62 -2.72 -14.39 -7.75
CA ILE A 62 -2.07 -13.08 -7.56
C ILE A 62 -0.87 -13.00 -8.49
N ALA A 63 -0.84 -12.00 -9.36
CA ALA A 63 0.28 -11.72 -10.23
C ALA A 63 0.75 -10.27 -10.08
N ILE A 64 2.06 -10.07 -9.94
CA ILE A 64 2.71 -8.75 -9.82
C ILE A 64 3.73 -8.62 -10.93
N CYS A 65 3.59 -7.59 -11.75
CA CYS A 65 4.40 -7.36 -12.96
C CYS A 65 4.47 -8.58 -13.90
N GLY A 66 3.40 -9.39 -13.95
CA GLY A 66 3.30 -10.60 -14.75
C GLY A 66 3.89 -11.85 -14.09
N PHE A 67 4.47 -11.75 -12.90
CA PHE A 67 4.95 -12.88 -12.12
C PHE A 67 3.86 -13.38 -11.16
N ASP A 68 3.49 -14.64 -11.30
CA ASP A 68 2.59 -15.32 -10.37
C ASP A 68 3.27 -15.45 -8.98
N LEU A 69 2.57 -14.98 -7.93
CA LEU A 69 3.15 -14.94 -6.57
C LEU A 69 3.40 -16.34 -5.99
N ALA A 70 2.57 -17.32 -6.34
CA ALA A 70 2.72 -18.70 -5.85
C ALA A 70 3.84 -19.46 -6.59
N GLN A 71 4.01 -19.22 -7.89
CA GLN A 71 4.98 -19.93 -8.72
C GLN A 71 6.34 -19.24 -8.76
N LYS A 72 6.39 -17.90 -8.74
CA LYS A 72 7.60 -17.08 -8.85
C LYS A 72 7.66 -16.01 -7.73
N PRO A 73 7.67 -16.43 -6.45
CA PRO A 73 7.55 -15.49 -5.33
C PRO A 73 8.70 -14.48 -5.25
N ILE A 74 9.92 -14.86 -5.59
CA ILE A 74 11.08 -13.95 -5.56
C ILE A 74 10.95 -12.90 -6.64
N ASP A 75 10.61 -13.29 -7.87
CA ASP A 75 10.42 -12.36 -8.97
C ASP A 75 9.24 -11.40 -8.71
N ALA A 76 8.13 -11.89 -8.16
CA ALA A 76 7.00 -11.05 -7.77
C ALA A 76 7.40 -10.06 -6.67
N LYS A 77 8.05 -10.53 -5.59
CA LYS A 77 8.46 -9.71 -4.43
C LYS A 77 9.53 -8.68 -4.78
N SER A 78 10.40 -8.91 -5.73
CA SER A 78 11.40 -7.93 -6.18
C SER A 78 10.79 -6.73 -6.93
N ASN A 79 9.53 -6.82 -7.34
CA ASN A 79 8.84 -5.78 -8.10
C ASN A 79 7.94 -4.88 -7.24
N PHE A 80 7.77 -5.16 -5.96
CA PHE A 80 6.98 -4.30 -5.09
C PHE A 80 7.71 -3.87 -3.82
N GLY A 81 7.37 -2.70 -3.30
CA GLY A 81 7.66 -2.25 -1.94
C GLY A 81 6.41 -2.29 -1.10
N TYR A 82 6.52 -2.73 0.16
CA TYR A 82 5.39 -2.83 1.07
C TYR A 82 5.66 -2.10 2.38
N VAL A 83 4.64 -1.37 2.84
CA VAL A 83 4.63 -0.71 4.16
C VAL A 83 3.39 -1.18 4.91
N SER A 84 3.61 -1.80 6.06
CA SER A 84 2.54 -2.27 6.95
C SER A 84 2.00 -1.13 7.81
N ASP A 85 0.77 -1.26 8.28
CA ASP A 85 0.16 -0.48 9.36
C ASP A 85 0.91 -0.66 10.70
N GLU A 86 1.45 -1.85 10.94
CA GLU A 86 2.32 -2.16 12.07
C GLU A 86 3.79 -2.20 11.63
N PHE A 87 4.66 -1.41 12.27
CA PHE A 87 6.06 -1.36 11.90
C PHE A 87 6.82 -2.61 12.37
N THR A 88 7.34 -3.36 11.41
CA THR A 88 8.26 -4.46 11.67
C THR A 88 9.68 -3.99 11.33
N LEU A 89 10.25 -3.11 12.18
CA LEU A 89 11.55 -2.51 11.98
C LEU A 89 12.60 -3.16 12.88
N PHE A 90 13.85 -3.19 12.42
CA PHE A 90 15.00 -3.61 13.21
C PHE A 90 15.42 -2.47 14.15
N GLU A 91 14.78 -2.36 15.31
CA GLU A 91 14.87 -1.22 16.21
C GLU A 91 16.28 -0.95 16.76
N GLN A 92 17.16 -1.96 16.76
CA GLN A 92 18.56 -1.82 17.17
C GLN A 92 19.46 -1.18 16.11
N MET A 93 18.99 -1.15 14.85
CA MET A 93 19.70 -0.47 13.77
C MET A 93 19.46 1.03 13.83
N THR A 94 20.41 1.80 13.32
CA THR A 94 20.17 3.18 12.93
C THR A 94 19.33 3.22 11.65
N GLY A 95 18.68 4.35 11.38
CA GLY A 95 17.93 4.51 10.11
C GLY A 95 18.81 4.31 8.87
N PHE A 96 20.07 4.80 8.94
CA PHE A 96 21.03 4.63 7.85
C PHE A 96 21.42 3.16 7.63
N GLU A 97 21.69 2.41 8.69
CA GLU A 97 21.98 0.97 8.62
C GLU A 97 20.79 0.20 8.06
N TYR A 98 19.57 0.51 8.51
CA TYR A 98 18.35 -0.13 8.01
C TYR A 98 18.15 0.08 6.50
N ILE A 99 18.31 1.31 6.01
CA ILE A 99 18.17 1.58 4.56
C ILE A 99 19.26 0.85 3.75
N ASN A 100 20.50 0.81 4.26
CA ASN A 100 21.59 0.08 3.61
C ASN A 100 21.31 -1.43 3.60
N PHE A 101 20.83 -1.98 4.71
CA PHE A 101 20.44 -3.38 4.80
C PHE A 101 19.33 -3.74 3.79
N MET A 102 18.28 -2.90 3.70
CA MET A 102 17.23 -3.10 2.71
C MET A 102 17.78 -3.01 1.27
N ALA A 103 18.69 -2.08 1.02
CA ALA A 103 19.34 -1.95 -0.29
C ALA A 103 20.19 -3.19 -0.64
N ASP A 104 20.87 -3.78 0.33
CA ASP A 104 21.67 -5.01 0.15
C ASP A 104 20.79 -6.20 -0.21
N ILE A 105 19.64 -6.38 0.48
CA ILE A 105 18.67 -7.44 0.18
C ILE A 105 18.23 -7.41 -1.28
N TYR A 106 18.01 -6.22 -1.82
CA TYR A 106 17.54 -6.03 -3.20
C TYR A 106 18.68 -5.81 -4.22
N GLY A 107 19.94 -5.96 -3.82
CA GLY A 107 21.10 -5.83 -4.70
C GLY A 107 21.25 -4.41 -5.30
N VAL A 108 20.85 -3.36 -4.58
CA VAL A 108 20.97 -1.97 -5.05
C VAL A 108 22.43 -1.53 -4.99
N SER A 109 22.95 -1.06 -6.13
CA SER A 109 24.34 -0.57 -6.22
C SER A 109 24.59 0.60 -5.25
N GLN A 110 25.84 0.74 -4.77
CA GLN A 110 26.20 1.83 -3.87
C GLN A 110 25.85 3.20 -4.46
N LYS A 111 26.17 3.42 -5.73
CA LYS A 111 25.87 4.66 -6.46
C LYS A 111 24.37 4.99 -6.50
N ASP A 112 23.52 3.99 -6.78
CA ASP A 112 22.08 4.19 -6.83
C ASP A 112 21.49 4.40 -5.44
N ARG A 113 22.03 3.69 -4.45
CA ARG A 113 21.66 3.80 -3.04
C ARG A 113 21.87 5.21 -2.50
N GLU A 114 23.09 5.75 -2.67
CA GLU A 114 23.44 7.11 -2.24
C GLU A 114 22.52 8.15 -2.88
N LYS A 115 22.32 8.08 -4.19
CA LYS A 115 21.42 8.96 -4.93
C LYS A 115 19.97 8.89 -4.44
N ARG A 116 19.48 7.68 -4.13
CA ARG A 116 18.10 7.50 -3.63
C ARG A 116 17.93 7.99 -2.21
N ILE A 117 18.91 7.73 -1.32
CA ILE A 117 18.91 8.24 0.05
C ILE A 117 18.89 9.76 0.04
N GLU A 118 19.75 10.41 -0.77
CA GLU A 118 19.74 11.88 -0.90
C GLU A 118 18.37 12.41 -1.37
N SER A 119 17.75 11.73 -2.33
CA SER A 119 16.41 12.09 -2.81
C SER A 119 15.34 11.93 -1.73
N PHE A 120 15.41 10.85 -0.92
CA PHE A 120 14.47 10.61 0.17
C PHE A 120 14.63 11.61 1.30
N GLU A 121 15.88 12.00 1.64
CA GLU A 121 16.12 13.01 2.66
C GLU A 121 15.47 14.36 2.33
N LYS A 122 15.40 14.74 1.05
CA LYS A 122 14.69 15.95 0.61
C LYS A 122 13.17 15.90 0.84
N ILE A 123 12.60 14.69 0.88
CA ILE A 123 11.16 14.46 1.09
C ILE A 123 10.83 14.22 2.55
N PHE A 124 11.55 13.30 3.19
CA PHE A 124 11.21 12.80 4.53
C PHE A 124 11.87 13.57 5.68
N LEU A 125 12.95 14.31 5.40
CA LEU A 125 13.61 15.24 6.34
C LEU A 125 13.96 14.58 7.68
N LEU A 126 14.54 13.38 7.66
CA LEU A 126 15.02 12.72 8.88
C LEU A 126 16.33 13.32 9.39
N GLY A 127 17.19 13.84 8.49
CA GLY A 127 18.41 14.54 8.83
C GLY A 127 19.32 13.74 9.77
N LYS A 128 19.73 14.36 10.90
CA LYS A 128 20.61 13.73 11.89
C LYS A 128 20.00 12.45 12.52
N ALA A 129 18.67 12.33 12.52
CA ALA A 129 18.01 11.16 13.06
C ALA A 129 18.32 9.87 12.28
N MET A 130 18.74 9.98 11.01
CA MET A 130 19.22 8.81 10.24
C MET A 130 20.35 8.03 10.94
N HIS A 131 21.13 8.71 11.78
CA HIS A 131 22.25 8.11 12.54
C HIS A 131 21.88 7.71 13.97
N ALA A 132 20.63 7.94 14.40
CA ALA A 132 20.11 7.46 15.68
C ALA A 132 19.42 6.09 15.50
N GLN A 133 19.36 5.32 16.59
CA GLN A 133 18.66 4.04 16.59
C GLN A 133 17.16 4.21 16.34
N ILE A 134 16.57 3.31 15.56
CA ILE A 134 15.14 3.31 15.24
C ILE A 134 14.26 3.14 16.49
N SER A 135 14.79 2.50 17.55
CA SER A 135 14.11 2.42 18.85
C SER A 135 13.77 3.78 19.45
N SER A 136 14.54 4.83 19.14
CA SER A 136 14.30 6.21 19.58
C SER A 136 13.36 7.02 18.69
N TYR A 137 12.89 6.44 17.57
CA TYR A 137 12.06 7.16 16.61
C TYR A 137 10.63 7.32 17.09
N SER A 138 10.05 8.51 16.83
CA SER A 138 8.61 8.69 16.95
C SER A 138 7.85 7.83 15.91
N HIS A 139 6.54 7.67 16.10
CA HIS A 139 5.69 6.96 15.13
C HIS A 139 5.87 7.48 13.70
N GLY A 140 5.81 8.81 13.51
CA GLY A 140 6.00 9.42 12.18
C GLY A 140 7.41 9.19 11.60
N MET A 141 8.46 9.13 12.42
CA MET A 141 9.81 8.80 11.96
C MET A 141 9.91 7.32 11.57
N LYS A 142 9.28 6.40 12.32
CA LYS A 142 9.19 4.99 11.96
C LYS A 142 8.45 4.79 10.62
N GLN A 143 7.38 5.53 10.40
CA GLN A 143 6.66 5.53 9.11
C GLN A 143 7.57 5.98 7.96
N LYS A 144 8.28 7.10 8.12
CA LYS A 144 9.19 7.62 7.10
C LYS A 144 10.29 6.62 6.73
N ILE A 145 10.98 6.05 7.73
CA ILE A 145 12.06 5.11 7.48
C ILE A 145 11.56 3.81 6.85
N SER A 146 10.37 3.35 7.23
CA SER A 146 9.70 2.19 6.63
C SER A 146 9.41 2.42 5.14
N ILE A 147 8.89 3.59 4.79
CA ILE A 147 8.64 3.98 3.40
C ILE A 147 9.95 4.06 2.61
N MET A 148 11.00 4.68 3.17
CA MET A 148 12.31 4.76 2.51
C MET A 148 12.87 3.36 2.23
N GLY A 149 12.79 2.43 3.20
CA GLY A 149 13.22 1.04 3.04
C GLY A 149 12.44 0.30 1.94
N ALA A 150 11.13 0.48 1.92
CA ALA A 150 10.26 -0.13 0.90
C ALA A 150 10.50 0.40 -0.52
N LEU A 151 11.07 1.61 -0.65
CA LEU A 151 11.31 2.27 -1.93
C LEU A 151 12.75 2.20 -2.42
N ILE A 152 13.71 1.74 -1.59
CA ILE A 152 15.13 1.82 -1.91
C ILE A 152 15.52 1.07 -3.19
N HIS A 153 14.79 0.00 -3.52
CA HIS A 153 15.01 -0.79 -4.74
C HIS A 153 14.22 -0.29 -5.96
N ASN A 154 13.50 0.86 -5.83
CA ASN A 154 12.69 1.48 -6.89
C ASN A 154 11.63 0.52 -7.49
N PRO A 155 10.70 0.03 -6.66
CA PRO A 155 9.69 -0.94 -7.08
C PRO A 155 8.74 -0.38 -8.14
N LYS A 156 8.15 -1.27 -8.95
CA LYS A 156 7.10 -0.92 -9.92
C LYS A 156 5.73 -0.81 -9.27
N VAL A 157 5.54 -1.50 -8.16
CA VAL A 157 4.29 -1.51 -7.39
C VAL A 157 4.61 -1.08 -5.96
N PHE A 158 3.94 -0.06 -5.46
CA PHE A 158 4.08 0.39 -4.08
C PHE A 158 2.79 0.12 -3.33
N ILE A 159 2.85 -0.76 -2.33
CA ILE A 159 1.70 -1.25 -1.57
C ILE A 159 1.81 -0.76 -0.14
N LEU A 160 0.73 -0.14 0.38
CA LEU A 160 0.74 0.43 1.72
C LEU A 160 -0.57 0.13 2.45
N ASP A 161 -0.45 -0.22 3.72
CA ASP A 161 -1.60 -0.42 4.59
C ASP A 161 -1.72 0.79 5.54
N GLU A 162 -2.82 1.56 5.41
CA GLU A 162 -3.15 2.78 6.18
C GLU A 162 -1.97 3.80 6.29
N PRO A 163 -1.28 4.18 5.20
CA PRO A 163 0.03 4.85 5.24
C PRO A 163 -0.01 6.29 5.78
N LEU A 164 -1.17 6.91 5.88
CA LEU A 164 -1.32 8.32 6.26
C LEU A 164 -1.86 8.50 7.67
N THR A 165 -2.14 7.39 8.37
CA THR A 165 -2.68 7.42 9.73
C THR A 165 -1.60 7.86 10.72
N GLY A 166 -1.94 8.81 11.60
CA GLY A 166 -1.03 9.29 12.66
C GLY A 166 0.12 10.20 12.19
N LEU A 167 0.11 10.63 10.93
CA LEU A 167 1.06 11.61 10.39
C LEU A 167 0.52 13.04 10.53
N ASP A 168 1.45 13.99 10.73
CA ASP A 168 1.11 15.40 10.67
C ASP A 168 0.69 15.85 9.26
N PRO A 169 -0.08 16.94 9.14
CA PRO A 169 -0.60 17.40 7.85
C PRO A 169 0.49 17.71 6.80
N TYR A 170 1.66 18.19 7.23
CA TYR A 170 2.76 18.52 6.32
C TYR A 170 3.32 17.25 5.67
N ILE A 171 3.65 16.24 6.47
CA ILE A 171 4.16 14.95 5.98
C ILE A 171 3.10 14.22 5.14
N THR A 172 1.84 14.26 5.57
CA THR A 172 0.72 13.71 4.80
C THR A 172 0.66 14.31 3.39
N ASN A 173 0.83 15.63 3.26
CA ASN A 173 0.83 16.29 1.96
C ASN A 173 2.05 15.91 1.10
N GLN A 174 3.24 15.81 1.71
CA GLN A 174 4.45 15.35 1.03
C GLN A 174 4.31 13.92 0.49
N LEU A 175 3.72 13.03 1.27
CA LEU A 175 3.47 11.65 0.84
C LEU A 175 2.44 11.56 -0.28
N LYS A 176 1.36 12.34 -0.22
CA LYS A 176 0.39 12.42 -1.32
C LYS A 176 1.06 12.86 -2.62
N GLN A 177 1.89 13.91 -2.56
CA GLN A 177 2.63 14.37 -3.71
C GLN A 177 3.61 13.30 -4.22
N PHE A 178 4.30 12.61 -3.31
CA PHE A 178 5.17 11.50 -3.67
C PHE A 178 4.41 10.37 -4.39
N PHE A 179 3.22 9.99 -3.92
CA PHE A 179 2.40 8.96 -4.59
C PHE A 179 2.03 9.37 -6.03
N ILE A 180 1.61 10.63 -6.21
CA ILE A 180 1.31 11.21 -7.52
C ILE A 180 2.55 11.18 -8.43
N ASP A 181 3.70 11.60 -7.93
CA ASP A 181 4.93 11.65 -8.73
C ASP A 181 5.46 10.25 -9.04
N HIS A 182 5.26 9.29 -8.13
CA HIS A 182 5.62 7.89 -8.34
C HIS A 182 4.74 7.24 -9.41
N SER A 183 3.42 7.48 -9.39
CA SER A 183 2.50 6.98 -10.42
C SER A 183 2.79 7.60 -11.78
N LYS A 184 3.05 8.91 -11.87
CA LYS A 184 3.41 9.60 -13.13
C LYS A 184 4.66 9.04 -13.80
N LYS A 185 5.57 8.41 -13.05
CA LYS A 185 6.72 7.68 -13.60
C LYS A 185 6.34 6.32 -14.20
N GLY A 186 5.06 5.99 -14.19
CA GLY A 186 4.52 4.75 -14.73
C GLY A 186 4.53 3.59 -13.74
N ASN A 187 4.64 3.84 -12.45
CA ASN A 187 4.50 2.86 -11.40
C ASN A 187 3.05 2.79 -10.90
N LEU A 188 2.72 1.77 -10.12
CA LEU A 188 1.43 1.61 -9.46
C LEU A 188 1.59 1.94 -7.96
N VAL A 189 0.64 2.67 -7.40
CA VAL A 189 0.45 2.80 -5.96
C VAL A 189 -0.86 2.14 -5.58
N LEU A 190 -0.83 1.21 -4.64
CA LEU A 190 -2.01 0.61 -4.01
C LEU A 190 -1.97 0.90 -2.53
N PHE A 191 -2.99 1.51 -1.96
CA PHE A 191 -3.05 1.70 -0.52
C PHE A 191 -4.45 1.49 0.05
N SER A 192 -4.51 1.00 1.29
CA SER A 192 -5.74 0.97 2.06
C SER A 192 -5.96 2.30 2.79
N SER A 193 -7.22 2.68 2.94
CA SER A 193 -7.60 3.81 3.77
C SER A 193 -9.05 3.71 4.23
N HIS A 194 -9.33 4.26 5.41
CA HIS A 194 -10.67 4.58 5.87
C HIS A 194 -10.99 6.07 5.71
N ASN A 195 -10.03 6.88 5.23
CA ASN A 195 -10.17 8.31 5.00
C ASN A 195 -10.61 8.58 3.55
N LEU A 196 -11.90 8.86 3.39
CA LEU A 196 -12.55 9.12 2.10
C LEU A 196 -11.97 10.32 1.37
N ASP A 197 -11.69 11.42 2.09
CA ASP A 197 -11.10 12.64 1.53
C ASP A 197 -9.74 12.41 0.83
N VAL A 198 -8.93 11.54 1.41
CA VAL A 198 -7.63 11.21 0.83
C VAL A 198 -7.83 10.43 -0.46
N VAL A 199 -8.65 9.39 -0.42
CA VAL A 199 -8.93 8.52 -1.58
C VAL A 199 -9.53 9.35 -2.71
N GLU A 200 -10.52 10.19 -2.42
CA GLU A 200 -11.16 11.05 -3.41
C GLU A 200 -10.18 12.01 -4.09
N LYS A 201 -9.22 12.57 -3.34
CA LYS A 201 -8.30 13.59 -3.87
C LYS A 201 -7.16 13.02 -4.73
N ILE A 202 -6.65 11.84 -4.41
CA ILE A 202 -5.41 11.36 -5.05
C ILE A 202 -5.56 10.07 -5.85
N CYS A 203 -6.60 9.26 -5.62
CA CYS A 203 -6.78 8.01 -6.35
C CYS A 203 -7.40 8.25 -7.73
N ASP A 204 -7.01 7.43 -8.69
CA ASP A 204 -7.66 7.32 -10.00
C ASP A 204 -8.87 6.40 -9.89
N ARG A 205 -8.76 5.36 -9.05
CA ARG A 205 -9.77 4.33 -8.83
C ARG A 205 -9.76 3.85 -7.38
N ALA A 206 -10.94 3.46 -6.89
CA ALA A 206 -11.07 2.85 -5.57
C ALA A 206 -11.95 1.59 -5.63
N TYR A 207 -11.60 0.62 -4.81
CA TYR A 207 -12.43 -0.53 -4.49
C TYR A 207 -13.01 -0.36 -3.10
N ILE A 208 -14.33 -0.38 -2.98
CA ILE A 208 -14.99 -0.36 -1.67
C ILE A 208 -15.10 -1.78 -1.19
N VAL A 209 -14.48 -2.04 -0.05
CA VAL A 209 -14.45 -3.34 0.62
C VAL A 209 -15.35 -3.29 1.84
N ASP A 210 -16.26 -4.26 1.93
CA ASP A 210 -17.12 -4.45 3.08
C ASP A 210 -17.33 -5.94 3.36
N HIS A 211 -17.27 -6.34 4.63
CA HIS A 211 -17.44 -7.73 5.07
C HIS A 211 -16.62 -8.76 4.24
N GLY A 212 -15.39 -8.39 3.87
CA GLY A 212 -14.47 -9.25 3.13
C GLY A 212 -14.73 -9.34 1.63
N SER A 213 -15.63 -8.56 1.07
CA SER A 213 -15.96 -8.54 -0.36
C SER A 213 -15.81 -7.14 -0.95
N ILE A 214 -15.55 -7.05 -2.27
CA ILE A 214 -15.66 -5.79 -2.99
C ILE A 214 -17.12 -5.58 -3.31
N ILE A 215 -17.70 -4.49 -2.79
CA ILE A 215 -19.10 -4.13 -3.06
C ILE A 215 -19.22 -3.16 -4.22
N GLU A 216 -18.16 -2.37 -4.53
CA GLU A 216 -18.15 -1.47 -5.68
C GLU A 216 -16.73 -1.13 -6.11
N GLU A 217 -16.54 -0.91 -7.40
CA GLU A 217 -15.36 -0.31 -8.00
C GLU A 217 -15.73 1.08 -8.54
N ILE A 218 -15.02 2.12 -8.10
CA ILE A 218 -15.28 3.52 -8.46
C ILE A 218 -14.13 4.07 -9.30
N ASN A 219 -14.44 4.63 -10.47
CA ASN A 219 -13.54 5.52 -11.19
C ASN A 219 -13.68 6.93 -10.62
N LEU A 220 -12.66 7.42 -9.91
CA LEU A 220 -12.74 8.67 -9.16
C LEU A 220 -12.66 9.91 -10.06
N GLU A 221 -12.07 9.83 -11.24
CA GLU A 221 -12.12 10.92 -12.21
C GLU A 221 -13.56 11.16 -12.68
N THR A 222 -14.24 10.12 -13.11
CA THR A 222 -15.66 10.19 -13.52
C THR A 222 -16.52 10.64 -12.35
N PHE A 223 -16.25 10.15 -11.15
CA PHE A 223 -16.99 10.47 -9.93
C PHE A 223 -16.89 11.98 -9.58
N ARG A 224 -15.67 12.52 -9.59
CA ARG A 224 -15.42 13.96 -9.38
C ARG A 224 -16.12 14.84 -10.42
N ASN A 225 -16.11 14.42 -11.69
CA ASN A 225 -16.77 15.14 -12.77
C ASN A 225 -18.30 15.22 -12.58
N GLN A 226 -18.90 14.22 -11.92
CA GLN A 226 -20.32 14.21 -11.57
C GLN A 226 -20.66 15.05 -10.33
N LYS A 227 -19.67 15.68 -9.67
CA LYS A 227 -19.82 16.44 -8.42
C LYS A 227 -20.51 15.64 -7.30
N LYS A 228 -20.33 14.33 -7.29
CA LYS A 228 -20.83 13.47 -6.22
C LYS A 228 -19.90 13.54 -5.01
N ASN A 229 -20.47 13.37 -3.82
CA ASN A 229 -19.73 13.28 -2.57
C ASN A 229 -19.45 11.81 -2.27
N LEU A 230 -18.16 11.46 -2.14
CA LEU A 230 -17.75 10.07 -1.91
C LEU A 230 -18.21 9.56 -0.54
N GLU A 231 -18.31 10.43 0.46
CA GLU A 231 -18.78 10.07 1.80
C GLU A 231 -20.27 9.71 1.79
N GLU A 232 -21.11 10.53 1.18
CA GLU A 232 -22.54 10.24 1.04
C GLU A 232 -22.76 8.94 0.24
N HIS A 233 -22.00 8.75 -0.82
CA HIS A 233 -22.09 7.54 -1.64
C HIS A 233 -21.69 6.31 -0.84
N PHE A 234 -20.53 6.35 -0.17
CA PHE A 234 -20.04 5.26 0.69
C PHE A 234 -21.08 4.86 1.75
N LEU A 235 -21.63 5.84 2.47
CA LEU A 235 -22.66 5.58 3.48
C LEU A 235 -23.92 4.95 2.88
N SER A 236 -24.31 5.39 1.66
CA SER A 236 -25.52 4.88 1.00
C SER A 236 -25.40 3.41 0.61
N ILE A 237 -24.20 2.94 0.23
CA ILE A 237 -23.99 1.55 -0.19
C ILE A 237 -23.74 0.63 0.99
N THR A 238 -22.96 1.07 2.00
CA THR A 238 -22.68 0.26 3.19
C THR A 238 -23.92 0.04 4.07
N ASN A 239 -24.80 1.05 4.19
CA ASN A 239 -26.08 0.92 4.89
C ASN A 239 -27.05 -0.06 4.21
N LYS A 240 -27.02 -0.21 2.90
CA LYS A 240 -27.86 -1.19 2.18
C LYS A 240 -27.40 -2.62 2.44
N VAL A 241 -26.09 -2.86 2.46
CA VAL A 241 -25.51 -4.19 2.73
C VAL A 241 -25.79 -4.65 4.18
N SER A 242 -25.89 -3.71 5.13
CA SER A 242 -26.19 -4.04 6.54
C SER A 242 -27.68 -4.39 6.80
N GLN A 243 -28.56 -4.23 5.81
CA GLN A 243 -30.00 -4.52 5.91
C GLN A 243 -30.43 -5.82 5.20
N GLU A 244 -29.53 -6.46 4.46
CA GLU A 244 -29.67 -7.78 3.84
C GLU A 244 -28.97 -8.87 4.68
#